data_084848dee5bc51ab5be8f71f5ae51721
#
_entry.id   084848dee5bc51ab5be8f71f5ae51721
#
_cell.length_a   1.000
_cell.length_b   1.000
_cell.length_c   1.000
_cell.angle_alpha   90.00
_cell.angle_beta   90.00
_cell.angle_gamma   90.00
#
_symmetry.space_group_name_H-M   'P 1'
#
loop_
_entity.id
_entity.type
_entity.pdbx_description
1 polymer ?
#
loop_
_entity_poly.entity_id
_entity_poly.type
_entity_poly.pdbx_seq_one_letter_code
_entity_poly.pdbx_strand_id
1 'polypeptide(L)'
;MRLALTIGTVTLVEPHPTMRGGPLRVIVPLGPDVLPGVAAGHTRAAAIATEPLVAWDDLGCGDGQLVAFSEGGEAAQPFEPLDKPVDAYVAAIIDRLEID
;
A
#
# COMPACT_ATOMS: atom_id res chain seq x y z
N MET A 1 4.14 4.91 -9.70
CA MET A 1 4.23 4.77 -8.23
C MET A 1 3.43 5.89 -7.58
N ARG A 2 2.70 5.56 -6.54
CA ARG A 2 1.85 6.52 -5.83
C ARG A 2 2.10 6.40 -4.32
N LEU A 3 1.66 7.38 -3.55
CA LEU A 3 1.73 7.36 -2.10
C LEU A 3 0.42 6.86 -1.49
N ALA A 4 0.52 6.18 -0.37
CA ALA A 4 -0.62 5.67 0.39
C ALA A 4 -0.32 5.62 1.88
N LEU A 5 -1.38 5.52 2.68
CA LEU A 5 -1.27 5.21 4.12
C LEU A 5 -1.70 3.76 4.35
N THR A 6 -0.98 3.06 5.19
CA THR A 6 -1.40 1.74 5.67
C THR A 6 -2.42 1.91 6.79
N ILE A 7 -3.54 1.20 6.68
CA ILE A 7 -4.62 1.31 7.68
C ILE A 7 -5.05 -0.03 8.27
N GLY A 8 -4.54 -1.13 7.75
CA GLY A 8 -4.94 -2.44 8.25
C GLY A 8 -4.22 -3.59 7.57
N THR A 9 -4.63 -4.79 7.95
CA THR A 9 -4.06 -6.06 7.47
C THR A 9 -5.19 -6.95 6.96
N VAL A 10 -4.92 -7.70 5.89
CA VAL A 10 -5.85 -8.70 5.37
C VAL A 10 -5.26 -10.08 5.57
N THR A 11 -6.06 -10.99 6.11
CA THR A 11 -5.71 -12.40 6.26
C THR A 11 -6.64 -13.23 5.38
N LEU A 12 -6.06 -14.11 4.55
CA LEU A 12 -6.81 -14.95 3.62
C LEU A 12 -7.02 -16.33 4.21
N VAL A 13 -8.21 -16.92 3.97
CA VAL A 13 -8.53 -18.29 4.40
C VAL A 13 -8.25 -19.31 3.29
N GLU A 14 -8.54 -18.96 2.03
CA GLU A 14 -8.32 -19.83 0.86
C GLU A 14 -7.62 -19.07 -0.25
N PRO A 15 -6.31 -18.81 -0.11
CA PRO A 15 -5.60 -18.03 -1.12
C PRO A 15 -5.21 -18.86 -2.33
N HIS A 16 -5.02 -18.18 -3.47
CA HIS A 16 -4.30 -18.75 -4.59
C HIS A 16 -2.92 -19.23 -4.10
N PRO A 17 -2.38 -20.35 -4.61
CA PRO A 17 -1.11 -20.90 -4.10
C PRO A 17 0.04 -19.89 -4.04
N THR A 18 0.14 -18.96 -5.00
CA THR A 18 1.19 -17.95 -5.03
C THR A 18 1.00 -16.85 -3.98
N MET A 19 -0.17 -16.80 -3.34
CA MET A 19 -0.49 -15.81 -2.30
C MET A 19 -0.30 -16.34 -0.88
N ARG A 20 0.03 -17.62 -0.74
CA ARG A 20 0.18 -18.23 0.58
C ARG A 20 1.35 -17.65 1.34
N GLY A 21 1.13 -17.38 2.62
CA GLY A 21 2.15 -16.87 3.50
C GLY A 21 2.56 -15.43 3.24
N GLY A 22 1.89 -14.77 2.30
CA GLY A 22 2.22 -13.41 1.96
C GLY A 22 1.48 -12.40 2.82
N PRO A 23 2.17 -11.36 3.30
CA PRO A 23 1.52 -10.29 4.04
C PRO A 23 0.75 -9.39 3.08
N LEU A 24 -0.49 -9.09 3.46
CA LEU A 24 -1.35 -8.16 2.73
C LEU A 24 -1.73 -7.00 3.64
N ARG A 25 -1.63 -5.80 3.10
CA ARG A 25 -1.99 -4.57 3.82
C ARG A 25 -3.17 -3.89 3.14
N VAL A 26 -4.02 -3.29 3.96
CA VAL A 26 -5.01 -2.34 3.47
C VAL A 26 -4.34 -0.99 3.40
N ILE A 27 -4.33 -0.37 2.23
CA ILE A 27 -3.72 0.93 2.00
C ILE A 27 -4.75 1.90 1.43
N VAL A 28 -4.61 3.18 1.76
CA VAL A 28 -5.45 4.25 1.21
C VAL A 28 -4.58 5.15 0.34
N PRO A 29 -4.82 5.18 -0.98
CA PRO A 29 -4.10 6.10 -1.85
C PRO A 29 -4.31 7.56 -1.47
N LEU A 30 -3.27 8.37 -1.58
CA LEU A 30 -3.30 9.78 -1.21
C LEU A 30 -3.32 10.66 -2.44
N GLY A 31 -4.37 11.46 -2.57
CA GLY A 31 -4.47 12.48 -3.61
C GLY A 31 -3.72 13.76 -3.24
N PRO A 32 -3.51 14.68 -4.21
CA PRO A 32 -2.78 15.91 -3.95
C PRO A 32 -3.41 16.81 -2.89
N ASP A 33 -4.71 16.74 -2.72
CA ASP A 33 -5.46 17.55 -1.76
C ASP A 33 -5.18 17.18 -0.29
N VAL A 34 -4.81 15.92 -0.01
CA VAL A 34 -4.52 15.44 1.34
C VAL A 34 -3.03 15.39 1.68
N LEU A 35 -2.15 15.46 0.70
CA LEU A 35 -0.70 15.34 0.92
C LEU A 35 -0.13 16.40 1.88
N PRO A 36 -0.49 17.69 1.79
CA PRO A 36 0.03 18.67 2.75
C PRO A 36 -0.34 18.36 4.19
N GLY A 37 -1.57 17.90 4.42
CA GLY A 37 -2.00 17.48 5.76
C GLY A 37 -1.23 16.27 6.26
N VAL A 38 -0.97 15.30 5.40
CA VAL A 38 -0.18 14.11 5.74
C VAL A 38 1.25 14.50 6.07
N ALA A 39 1.87 15.38 5.28
CA ALA A 39 3.22 15.89 5.55
C ALA A 39 3.30 16.60 6.91
N ALA A 40 2.21 17.23 7.34
CA ALA A 40 2.10 17.89 8.64
C ALA A 40 1.72 16.94 9.78
N GLY A 41 1.56 15.63 9.50
CA GLY A 41 1.19 14.64 10.51
C GLY A 41 -0.30 14.39 10.68
N HIS A 42 -1.15 15.00 9.86
CA HIS A 42 -2.60 14.86 9.94
C HIS A 42 -3.10 13.72 9.03
N THR A 43 -3.04 12.51 9.54
CA THR A 43 -3.31 11.30 8.73
C THR A 43 -4.74 10.80 8.81
N ARG A 44 -5.51 11.21 9.83
CA ARG A 44 -6.85 10.68 10.06
C ARG A 44 -7.84 11.00 8.93
N ALA A 45 -7.83 12.23 8.46
CA ALA A 45 -8.70 12.64 7.35
C ALA A 45 -8.29 11.94 6.04
N ALA A 46 -6.98 11.74 5.84
CA ALA A 46 -6.46 11.05 4.66
C ALA A 46 -6.90 9.59 4.63
N ALA A 47 -7.00 8.94 5.79
CA ALA A 47 -7.39 7.52 5.89
C ALA A 47 -8.82 7.24 5.41
N ILE A 48 -9.68 8.25 5.31
CA ILE A 48 -11.06 8.10 4.87
C ILE A 48 -11.35 8.81 3.54
N ALA A 49 -10.34 9.42 2.93
CA ALA A 49 -10.52 10.30 1.78
C ALA A 49 -10.73 9.54 0.46
N THR A 50 -10.27 8.30 0.38
CA THR A 50 -10.27 7.52 -0.87
C THR A 50 -10.58 6.07 -0.57
N GLU A 51 -11.09 5.36 -1.58
CA GLU A 51 -11.34 3.93 -1.47
C GLU A 51 -10.05 3.16 -1.21
N PRO A 52 -10.03 2.27 -0.20
CA PRO A 52 -8.83 1.49 0.11
C PRO A 52 -8.54 0.40 -0.91
N LEU A 53 -7.28 0.02 -0.99
CA LEU A 53 -6.78 -1.10 -1.79
C LEU A 53 -6.12 -2.12 -0.88
N VAL A 54 -6.02 -3.37 -1.37
CA VAL A 54 -5.22 -4.41 -0.73
C VAL A 54 -3.91 -4.54 -1.50
N ALA A 55 -2.79 -4.42 -0.81
CA ALA A 55 -1.46 -4.46 -1.41
C ALA A 55 -0.61 -5.57 -0.81
N TRP A 56 0.22 -6.19 -1.66
CA TRP A 56 1.25 -7.11 -1.18
C TRP A 56 2.37 -6.33 -0.50
N ASP A 57 2.78 -6.77 0.68
CA ASP A 57 3.78 -6.07 1.49
C ASP A 57 4.90 -7.00 1.95
N ASP A 58 6.01 -6.99 1.23
CA ASP A 58 7.23 -7.73 1.61
C ASP A 58 8.10 -6.97 2.61
N LEU A 59 7.77 -5.70 2.88
CA LEU A 59 8.63 -4.84 3.69
C LEU A 59 8.31 -4.85 5.17
N GLY A 60 7.12 -5.37 5.52
CA GLY A 60 6.70 -5.43 6.92
C GLY A 60 6.20 -4.10 7.46
N CYS A 61 5.37 -3.40 6.68
CA CYS A 61 4.77 -2.14 7.13
C CYS A 61 3.89 -2.35 8.36
N GLY A 62 3.93 -1.41 9.28
CA GLY A 62 2.92 -1.31 10.33
C GLY A 62 1.73 -0.47 9.88
N ASP A 63 0.71 -0.35 10.72
CA ASP A 63 -0.41 0.54 10.46
C ASP A 63 0.01 2.00 10.66
N GLY A 64 -0.62 2.91 9.90
CA GLY A 64 -0.35 4.34 10.00
C GLY A 64 0.94 4.78 9.33
N GLN A 65 1.56 3.92 8.53
CA GLN A 65 2.78 4.27 7.81
C GLN A 65 2.49 4.82 6.42
N LEU A 66 3.31 5.77 6.01
CA LEU A 66 3.31 6.30 4.66
C LEU A 66 4.15 5.39 3.79
N VAL A 67 3.59 4.95 2.67
CA VAL A 67 4.26 4.02 1.75
C VAL A 67 4.15 4.52 0.31
N ALA A 68 5.06 4.04 -0.53
CA ALA A 68 4.94 4.15 -1.98
C ALA A 68 4.52 2.80 -2.51
N PHE A 69 3.59 2.77 -3.45
CA PHE A 69 3.09 1.54 -4.02
C PHE A 69 2.98 1.62 -5.54
N SER A 70 3.11 0.47 -6.18
CA SER A 70 2.82 0.28 -7.59
C SER A 70 1.49 -0.42 -7.74
N GLU A 71 0.76 -0.14 -8.82
CA GLU A 71 -0.54 -0.75 -9.07
C GLU A 71 -0.66 -1.22 -10.53
N GLY A 72 -1.71 -2.01 -10.79
CA GLY A 72 -1.93 -2.60 -12.11
C GLY A 72 -0.97 -3.74 -12.40
N GLY A 73 -0.67 -3.97 -13.67
CA GLY A 73 0.22 -5.06 -14.10
C GLY A 73 1.64 -4.95 -13.55
N GLU A 74 2.11 -3.75 -13.25
CA GLU A 74 3.44 -3.52 -12.69
C GLU A 74 3.61 -4.12 -11.29
N ALA A 75 2.53 -4.23 -10.53
CA ALA A 75 2.57 -4.77 -9.18
C ALA A 75 2.98 -6.22 -9.13
N ALA A 76 2.72 -6.99 -10.19
CA ALA A 76 3.07 -8.40 -10.26
C ALA A 76 4.46 -8.66 -10.86
N GLN A 77 5.10 -7.65 -11.45
CA GLN A 77 6.40 -7.82 -12.11
C GLN A 77 7.51 -8.33 -11.18
N PRO A 78 7.61 -7.91 -9.90
CA PRO A 78 8.64 -8.43 -9.00
C PRO A 78 8.57 -9.94 -8.77
N PHE A 79 7.46 -10.58 -9.09
CA PHE A 79 7.22 -12.01 -8.84
C PHE A 79 7.40 -12.88 -10.07
N GLU A 80 7.66 -12.28 -11.24
CA GLU A 80 7.87 -13.08 -12.47
C GLU A 80 9.00 -14.09 -12.28
N PRO A 81 8.85 -15.31 -12.84
CA PRO A 81 7.77 -15.78 -13.72
C PRO A 81 6.53 -16.33 -12.99
N LEU A 82 6.38 -16.12 -11.71
CA LEU A 82 5.21 -16.59 -10.95
C LEU A 82 3.98 -15.73 -11.27
N ASP A 83 2.84 -16.41 -11.47
CA ASP A 83 1.55 -15.75 -11.63
C ASP A 83 0.97 -15.41 -10.26
N LYS A 84 1.27 -14.23 -9.79
CA LYS A 84 0.73 -13.74 -8.51
C LYS A 84 -0.41 -12.75 -8.80
N PRO A 85 -1.66 -13.05 -8.39
CA PRO A 85 -2.81 -12.20 -8.68
C PRO A 85 -2.88 -11.00 -7.75
N VAL A 86 -1.88 -10.12 -7.82
CA VAL A 86 -1.83 -8.87 -7.08
C VAL A 86 -1.82 -7.71 -8.07
N ASP A 87 -2.54 -6.64 -7.74
CA ASP A 87 -2.58 -5.42 -8.53
C ASP A 87 -2.11 -4.19 -7.74
N ALA A 88 -1.62 -4.41 -6.54
CA ALA A 88 -0.97 -3.38 -5.74
C ALA A 88 0.20 -4.00 -4.95
N TYR A 89 1.34 -3.32 -4.96
CA TYR A 89 2.58 -3.79 -4.37
C TYR A 89 3.26 -2.64 -3.63
N VAL A 90 3.54 -2.84 -2.34
CA VAL A 90 4.25 -1.85 -1.53
C VAL A 90 5.73 -1.87 -1.92
N ALA A 91 6.17 -0.81 -2.58
CA ALA A 91 7.52 -0.70 -3.11
C ALA A 91 8.51 -0.10 -2.10
N ALA A 92 8.02 0.75 -1.19
CA ALA A 92 8.90 1.42 -0.21
C ALA A 92 8.09 1.90 0.99
N ILE A 93 8.73 1.94 2.15
CA ILE A 93 8.23 2.64 3.33
C ILE A 93 8.87 4.02 3.32
N ILE A 94 8.06 5.06 3.46
CA ILE A 94 8.53 6.45 3.40
C ILE A 94 8.83 6.94 4.81
N ASP A 95 10.03 7.43 5.00
CA ASP A 95 10.43 8.01 6.28
C ASP A 95 9.91 9.45 6.42
N ARG A 96 10.02 10.22 5.34
CA ARG A 96 9.71 11.65 5.40
C ARG A 96 9.10 12.13 4.10
N LEU A 97 8.04 12.94 4.21
CA LEU A 97 7.39 13.62 3.09
C LEU A 97 7.50 15.13 3.28
N GLU A 98 8.02 15.82 2.29
CA GLU A 98 8.09 17.27 2.25
C GLU A 98 7.33 17.77 1.03
N ILE A 99 6.43 18.74 1.23
CA ILE A 99 5.65 19.38 0.17
C ILE A 99 6.01 20.87 0.16
N ASP A 100 6.47 21.32 -0.95
CA ASP A 100 6.83 22.74 -1.15
C ASP A 100 5.62 23.58 -1.57
#